data_c3b55819d9be28187e75bf2610997fdb
#
_entry.id   c3b55819d9be28187e75bf2610997fdb
#
_cell.length_a   1.000
_cell.length_b   1.000
_cell.length_c   1.000
_cell.angle_alpha   90.00
_cell.angle_beta   90.00
_cell.angle_gamma   90.00
#
_symmetry.space_group_name_H-M   'P 1'
#
loop_
_entity.id
_entity.type
_entity.pdbx_description
1 polymer ?
#
loop_
_entity_poly.entity_id
_entity_poly.type
_entity_poly.pdbx_seq_one_letter_code
_entity_poly.pdbx_strand_id
1 'polypeptide(L)' 'MLIHFDEIIEGFTFTGMAEVEPAEPATDIDPAWPALVTVYALHIDGSHKDCLEIIDPAIVQRIEQLLVEDV' A
#
# COMPACT_ATOMS: atom_id res chain seq x y z
N MET A 1 4.20 9.20 -5.31
CA MET A 1 5.41 9.15 -4.45
C MET A 1 5.68 7.70 -4.04
N LEU A 2 6.85 7.22 -4.36
CA LEU A 2 7.23 5.84 -4.02
C LEU A 2 7.75 5.80 -2.59
N ILE A 3 7.21 4.90 -1.77
CA ILE A 3 7.58 4.74 -0.37
C ILE A 3 7.97 3.30 -0.05
N HIS A 4 8.78 3.13 0.98
CA HIS A 4 8.99 1.84 1.62
C HIS A 4 8.05 1.74 2.81
N PHE A 5 7.45 0.58 3.01
CA PHE A 5 6.56 0.37 4.14
C PHE A 5 6.99 -0.84 4.96
N ASP A 6 6.51 -0.85 6.20
CA ASP A 6 6.75 -1.92 7.18
C ASP A 6 5.48 -2.03 8.04
N GLU A 7 4.73 -3.11 7.87
CA GLU A 7 3.45 -3.31 8.55
C GLU A 7 3.39 -4.71 9.17
N ILE A 8 2.79 -4.81 10.33
CA ILE A 8 2.58 -6.09 11.01
C ILE A 8 1.10 -6.46 10.90
N ILE A 9 0.83 -7.61 10.28
CA ILE A 9 -0.53 -8.12 10.09
C ILE A 9 -0.55 -9.58 10.55
N GLU A 10 -1.42 -9.89 11.49
CA GLU A 10 -1.60 -11.23 12.04
C GLU A 10 -0.30 -11.88 12.53
N GLY A 11 0.60 -11.06 13.08
CA GLY A 11 1.88 -11.52 13.61
C GLY A 11 3.00 -11.64 12.60
N PHE A 12 2.72 -11.38 11.32
CA PHE A 12 3.74 -11.38 10.27
C PHE A 12 4.16 -9.95 9.92
N THR A 13 5.46 -9.74 9.76
CA THR A 13 5.98 -8.46 9.32
C THR A 13 6.04 -8.42 7.79
N PHE A 14 5.31 -7.47 7.20
CA PHE A 14 5.32 -7.26 5.76
C PHE A 14 6.09 -5.99 5.44
N THR A 15 7.03 -6.09 4.52
CA THR A 15 7.82 -4.96 4.04
C THR A 15 7.71 -4.89 2.53
N GLY A 16 7.96 -3.73 1.97
CA GLY A 16 7.92 -3.59 0.52
C GLY A 16 7.92 -2.16 0.06
N MET A 17 7.46 -1.96 -1.17
CA MET A 17 7.39 -0.66 -1.81
C MET A 17 6.00 -0.42 -2.36
N ALA A 18 5.54 0.82 -2.24
CA ALA A 18 4.24 1.23 -2.75
C ALA A 18 4.32 2.62 -3.36
N GLU A 19 3.50 2.85 -4.38
CA GLU A 19 3.26 4.19 -4.92
C GLU A 19 2.08 4.80 -4.18
N VAL A 20 2.27 6.01 -3.67
CA VAL A 20 1.23 6.76 -2.97
C VAL A 20 0.88 8.00 -3.76
N GLU A 21 -0.39 8.12 -4.11
CA GLU A 21 -0.95 9.32 -4.71
C GLU A 21 -1.86 9.98 -3.68
N PRO A 22 -1.53 11.21 -3.21
CA PRO A 22 -2.34 11.88 -2.20
C PRO A 22 -3.72 12.25 -2.75
N ALA A 23 -4.69 12.39 -1.86
CA ALA A 23 -6.02 12.85 -2.23
C ALA A 23 -5.96 14.25 -2.81
N GLU A 24 -6.77 14.51 -3.83
CA GLU A 24 -6.88 15.81 -4.45
C GLU A 24 -8.28 16.39 -4.19
N PRO A 25 -8.37 17.66 -3.75
CA PRO A 25 -9.68 18.28 -3.51
C PRO A 25 -10.40 18.53 -4.84
N ALA A 26 -11.72 18.62 -4.79
CA ALA A 26 -12.53 19.00 -5.94
C ALA A 26 -12.21 20.43 -6.37
N THR A 27 -12.21 20.66 -7.69
CA THR A 27 -12.09 21.99 -8.29
C THR A 27 -13.36 22.30 -9.07
N ASP A 28 -13.44 23.48 -9.67
CA ASP A 28 -14.62 23.87 -10.47
C ASP A 28 -14.85 23.00 -11.69
N ILE A 29 -13.80 22.33 -12.18
CA ILE A 29 -13.85 21.51 -13.40
C ILE A 29 -13.56 20.04 -13.15
N ASP A 30 -12.90 19.70 -12.03
CA ASP A 30 -12.51 18.32 -11.74
C ASP A 30 -13.13 17.85 -10.44
N PRO A 31 -13.62 16.58 -10.39
CA PRO A 31 -14.10 16.02 -9.14
C PRO A 31 -12.96 15.77 -8.16
N ALA A 32 -13.29 15.60 -6.89
CA ALA A 32 -12.31 15.17 -5.88
C ALA A 32 -11.84 13.75 -6.18
N TRP A 33 -10.54 13.50 -5.99
CA TRP A 33 -9.93 12.19 -6.14
C TRP A 33 -9.46 11.68 -4.77
N PRO A 34 -9.80 10.45 -4.40
CA PRO A 34 -9.31 9.90 -3.13
C PRO A 34 -7.82 9.59 -3.20
N ALA A 35 -7.19 9.48 -2.04
CA ALA A 35 -5.82 8.97 -1.97
C ALA A 35 -5.79 7.54 -2.49
N LEU A 36 -4.74 7.21 -3.25
CA LEU A 36 -4.57 5.90 -3.86
C LEU A 36 -3.19 5.35 -3.49
N VAL A 37 -3.17 4.08 -3.10
CA VAL A 37 -1.93 3.36 -2.82
C VAL A 37 -1.90 2.10 -3.66
N THR A 38 -0.77 1.89 -4.34
CA THR A 38 -0.54 0.67 -5.14
C THR A 38 0.74 0.00 -4.63
N VAL A 39 0.63 -1.24 -4.16
CA VAL A 39 1.79 -2.02 -3.71
C VAL A 39 2.46 -2.65 -4.92
N TYR A 40 3.76 -2.40 -5.08
CA TYR A 40 4.57 -2.95 -6.17
C TYR A 40 5.42 -4.14 -5.78
N ALA A 41 5.84 -4.20 -4.51
CA ALA A 41 6.67 -5.29 -4.02
C ALA A 41 6.26 -5.61 -2.59
N LEU A 42 6.27 -6.88 -2.24
CA LEU A 42 5.89 -7.34 -0.93
C LEU A 42 6.79 -8.48 -0.49
N HIS A 43 7.36 -8.33 0.71
CA HIS A 43 8.20 -9.34 1.34
C HIS A 43 7.65 -9.67 2.72
N ILE A 44 7.74 -10.92 3.13
CA ILE A 44 7.25 -11.38 4.42
C ILE A 44 8.43 -11.80 5.30
N ASP A 45 8.43 -11.34 6.55
CA ASP A 45 9.42 -11.70 7.58
C ASP A 45 10.88 -11.58 7.12
N GLY A 46 11.19 -10.55 6.31
CA GLY A 46 12.55 -10.30 5.85
C GLY A 46 13.01 -11.20 4.71
N SER A 47 12.11 -11.98 4.10
CA SER A 47 12.43 -12.78 2.92
C SER A 47 12.86 -11.88 1.76
N HIS A 48 13.85 -12.31 0.98
CA HIS A 48 14.28 -11.60 -0.21
C HIS A 48 13.36 -11.84 -1.41
N LYS A 49 12.43 -12.78 -1.31
CA LYS A 49 11.51 -13.10 -2.40
C LYS A 49 10.26 -12.23 -2.31
N ASP A 50 9.90 -11.65 -3.44
CA ASP A 50 8.63 -10.93 -3.56
C ASP A 50 7.49 -11.94 -3.56
N CYS A 51 6.54 -11.76 -2.65
CA CYS A 51 5.38 -12.65 -2.49
C CYS A 51 4.08 -12.02 -2.97
N LEU A 52 4.14 -10.88 -3.64
CA LEU A 52 2.94 -10.12 -4.02
C LEU A 52 1.96 -10.95 -4.88
N GLU A 53 2.49 -11.80 -5.77
CA GLU A 53 1.65 -12.59 -6.68
C GLU A 53 1.03 -13.83 -6.02
N ILE A 54 1.58 -14.28 -4.90
CA ILE A 54 1.14 -15.53 -4.24
C ILE A 54 0.39 -15.28 -2.93
N ILE A 55 0.42 -14.06 -2.42
CA ILE A 55 -0.25 -13.75 -1.16
C ILE A 55 -1.75 -13.51 -1.39
N ASP A 56 -2.53 -13.75 -0.35
CA ASP A 56 -3.97 -13.46 -0.37
C ASP A 56 -4.22 -11.98 -0.70
N PRO A 57 -5.01 -11.66 -1.72
CA PRO A 57 -5.32 -10.27 -2.06
C PRO A 57 -5.88 -9.45 -0.89
N ALA A 58 -6.55 -10.08 0.06
CA ALA A 58 -7.05 -9.39 1.26
C ALA A 58 -5.93 -8.80 2.10
N ILE A 59 -4.77 -9.44 2.15
CA ILE A 59 -3.59 -8.93 2.87
C ILE A 59 -3.07 -7.67 2.18
N VAL A 60 -2.96 -7.70 0.85
CA VAL A 60 -2.52 -6.54 0.06
C VAL A 60 -3.48 -5.37 0.27
N GLN A 61 -4.78 -5.61 0.21
CA GLN A 61 -5.80 -4.58 0.42
C GLN A 61 -5.70 -3.98 1.82
N ARG A 62 -5.42 -4.80 2.84
CA ARG A 62 -5.25 -4.30 4.20
C ARG A 62 -4.02 -3.41 4.33
N ILE A 63 -2.91 -3.78 3.70
CA ILE A 63 -1.70 -2.96 3.67
C ILE A 63 -1.99 -1.62 2.99
N GLU A 64 -2.65 -1.65 1.84
CA GLU A 64 -3.02 -0.44 1.11
C GLU A 64 -3.93 0.45 1.96
N GLN A 65 -4.88 -0.12 2.67
CA GLN A 65 -5.77 0.60 3.57
C GLN A 65 -4.98 1.30 4.69
N LEU A 66 -4.04 0.59 5.32
CA LEU A 66 -3.22 1.17 6.38
C LEU A 66 -2.34 2.31 5.87
N LEU A 67 -1.78 2.17 4.67
CA LEU A 67 -0.95 3.21 4.07
C LEU A 67 -1.78 4.43 3.67
N VAL A 68 -3.00 4.23 3.20
CA VAL A 68 -3.93 5.33 2.89
C VAL A 68 -4.26 6.13 4.14
N GLU A 69 -4.45 5.47 5.27
CA GLU A 69 -4.75 6.14 6.55
C GLU A 69 -3.57 6.99 7.05
N ASP A 70 -2.35 6.65 6.65
CA ASP A 70 -1.15 7.39 7.03
C ASP A 70 -0.83 8.59 6.11
N VAL A 71 -1.52 8.73 5.02
CA VAL A 71 -1.27 9.80 4.03
C VAL A 71 -1.87 11.13 4.45
#